data_365fbd2fc0c553aad81c5dd92dfa4b92
#
_entry.id   365fbd2fc0c553aad81c5dd92dfa4b92
#
_cell.length_a   1.000
_cell.length_b   1.000
_cell.length_c   1.000
_cell.angle_alpha   90.00
_cell.angle_beta   90.00
_cell.angle_gamma   90.00
#
_symmetry.space_group_name_H-M   'P 1'
#
loop_
_entity.id
_entity.type
_entity.pdbx_description
1 polymer ?
#
loop_
_entity_poly.entity_id
_entity_poly.type
_entity_poly.pdbx_seq_one_letter_code
_entity_poly.pdbx_strand_id
1 'polypeptide(L)'
;MNRNFHNFTNLKNRIHSTILKALLHSNAPFLPVSETELSDAIERIHYASATASAALRPVARWLASHSLDAATLTIEEVAEACGGSAASVNRFARHAGYRGFSELKAELAAVVRQALQPVEKLEAPTAQEGIGAWLADHQRNLVAMDSSLQQERLAQTVTRIVSSNSVYCLGLGLSTYLTGLLADTLMPYHRRVVWAAAGGGSEQAARHMAHIGAGDTLIAISLPRYSRDTVELARFARERGAFVAALTDNPTAPLAATADTVLLAPAEHRVLSSSAVAMVALIETLTSEVLKATPQTKAMAATLSQTVLPYLVFDTTSSTRAKAEAGARRSSKTQVASRKNGDGGGRVPRKIRNRS
;
A
#
# COMPACT_ATOMS: atom_id res chain seq x y z
N MET A 1 -23.08 -5.26 27.12
CA MET A 1 -22.33 -5.14 25.88
C MET A 1 -23.15 -4.68 24.63
N ASN A 2 -24.46 -4.51 24.72
CA ASN A 2 -25.34 -4.23 23.56
C ASN A 2 -25.81 -2.75 23.38
N ARG A 3 -25.41 -1.81 24.22
CA ARG A 3 -25.82 -0.39 24.07
C ARG A 3 -24.92 0.43 23.13
N ASN A 4 -23.66 0.03 22.94
CA ASN A 4 -22.72 0.79 22.09
C ASN A 4 -22.87 0.48 20.58
N PHE A 5 -23.36 -0.69 20.20
CA PHE A 5 -23.60 -1.04 18.78
C PHE A 5 -24.80 -0.31 18.18
N HIS A 6 -25.86 -0.07 18.95
CA HIS A 6 -27.05 0.68 18.49
C HIS A 6 -26.75 2.18 18.29
N ASN A 7 -25.86 2.75 19.08
CA ASN A 7 -25.41 4.13 18.89
C ASN A 7 -24.53 4.32 17.65
N PHE A 8 -23.72 3.31 17.30
CA PHE A 8 -22.87 3.37 16.09
C PHE A 8 -23.70 3.29 14.80
N THR A 9 -24.77 2.48 14.77
CA THR A 9 -25.64 2.33 13.60
C THR A 9 -26.53 3.58 13.43
N ASN A 10 -27.03 4.17 14.51
CA ASN A 10 -27.76 5.42 14.46
C ASN A 10 -26.88 6.62 14.10
N LEU A 11 -25.63 6.64 14.52
CA LEU A 11 -24.64 7.66 14.13
C LEU A 11 -24.33 7.56 12.63
N LYS A 12 -24.10 6.36 12.10
CA LYS A 12 -23.90 6.12 10.66
C LYS A 12 -25.09 6.62 9.82
N ASN A 13 -26.30 6.32 10.22
CA ASN A 13 -27.52 6.71 9.48
C ASN A 13 -27.80 8.23 9.56
N ARG A 14 -27.51 8.88 10.67
CA ARG A 14 -27.59 10.35 10.80
C ARG A 14 -26.49 11.05 10.00
N ILE A 15 -25.26 10.59 10.06
CA ILE A 15 -24.14 11.10 9.27
C ILE A 15 -24.46 10.96 7.78
N HIS A 16 -24.97 9.83 7.33
CA HIS A 16 -25.34 9.61 5.92
C HIS A 16 -26.45 10.54 5.43
N SER A 17 -27.50 10.75 6.23
CA SER A 17 -28.63 11.59 5.83
C SER A 17 -28.32 13.09 5.87
N THR A 18 -27.57 13.57 6.86
CA THR A 18 -27.32 15.01 7.07
C THR A 18 -26.16 15.51 6.21
N ILE A 19 -25.09 14.72 6.12
CA ILE A 19 -23.90 15.07 5.33
C ILE A 19 -24.20 15.01 3.83
N LEU A 20 -24.92 13.99 3.36
CA LEU A 20 -25.30 13.87 1.95
C LEU A 20 -26.21 15.02 1.48
N LYS A 21 -27.15 15.47 2.32
CA LYS A 21 -28.01 16.61 1.99
C LYS A 21 -27.28 17.96 1.98
N ALA A 22 -26.30 18.16 2.83
CA ALA A 22 -25.55 19.42 2.91
C ALA A 22 -24.52 19.59 1.79
N LEU A 23 -23.90 18.49 1.30
CA LEU A 23 -22.92 18.53 0.23
C LEU A 23 -23.55 18.77 -1.15
N LEU A 24 -24.79 18.35 -1.38
CA LEU A 24 -25.51 18.57 -2.64
C LEU A 24 -25.88 20.04 -2.88
N HIS A 25 -25.72 20.95 -1.92
CA HIS A 25 -26.18 22.35 -1.99
C HIS A 25 -25.06 23.40 -1.84
N SER A 26 -23.77 23.03 -1.76
CA SER A 26 -22.68 23.99 -1.54
C SER A 26 -21.86 24.25 -2.81
N ASN A 27 -22.02 25.46 -3.38
CA ASN A 27 -21.29 25.98 -4.54
C ASN A 27 -20.02 26.76 -4.16
N ALA A 28 -19.17 26.31 -3.27
CA ALA A 28 -17.94 27.02 -2.89
C ALA A 28 -16.70 26.52 -3.65
N PRO A 29 -15.80 27.42 -4.13
CA PRO A 29 -14.59 27.02 -4.82
C PRO A 29 -13.57 26.33 -3.90
N PHE A 30 -12.88 25.37 -4.44
CA PHE A 30 -12.06 24.36 -3.79
C PHE A 30 -10.58 24.76 -3.67
N LEU A 31 -9.99 24.59 -2.48
CA LEU A 31 -8.55 24.45 -2.29
C LEU A 31 -8.26 23.05 -1.72
N PRO A 32 -7.24 22.32 -2.22
CA PRO A 32 -6.91 20.99 -1.72
C PRO A 32 -6.28 21.10 -0.32
N VAL A 33 -6.89 20.40 0.64
CA VAL A 33 -6.43 20.29 2.02
C VAL A 33 -5.84 18.90 2.25
N SER A 34 -4.66 18.80 2.87
CA SER A 34 -3.97 17.53 3.10
C SER A 34 -4.51 16.80 4.34
N GLU A 35 -4.35 15.46 4.41
CA GLU A 35 -4.77 14.64 5.57
C GLU A 35 -4.04 15.00 6.87
N THR A 36 -2.88 15.61 6.77
CA THR A 36 -2.17 16.17 7.93
C THR A 36 -2.99 17.27 8.59
N GLU A 37 -3.69 18.07 7.79
CA GLU A 37 -4.60 19.11 8.27
C GLU A 37 -5.87 18.55 8.91
N LEU A 38 -6.31 17.35 8.48
CA LEU A 38 -7.47 16.63 9.01
C LEU A 38 -7.30 16.19 10.46
N SER A 39 -6.23 15.48 10.71
CA SER A 39 -5.86 15.05 12.06
C SER A 39 -5.56 16.26 12.93
N ASP A 40 -4.94 17.28 12.34
CA ASP A 40 -4.59 18.53 12.99
C ASP A 40 -5.84 19.30 13.47
N ALA A 41 -6.90 19.40 12.64
CA ALA A 41 -8.14 20.08 13.04
C ALA A 41 -8.82 19.41 14.24
N ILE A 42 -8.96 18.10 14.19
CA ILE A 42 -9.60 17.35 15.29
C ILE A 42 -8.73 17.41 16.54
N GLU A 43 -7.40 17.31 16.43
CA GLU A 43 -6.49 17.41 17.58
C GLU A 43 -6.44 18.82 18.16
N ARG A 44 -6.42 19.85 17.33
CA ARG A 44 -6.52 21.25 17.80
C ARG A 44 -7.81 21.46 18.57
N ILE A 45 -8.94 20.90 18.11
CA ILE A 45 -10.21 20.92 18.83
C ILE A 45 -10.08 20.20 20.17
N HIS A 46 -9.50 19.00 20.21
CA HIS A 46 -9.32 18.24 21.45
C HIS A 46 -8.37 18.94 22.43
N TYR A 47 -7.23 19.44 21.95
CA TYR A 47 -6.28 20.19 22.76
C TYR A 47 -6.89 21.48 23.29
N ALA A 48 -7.55 22.26 22.44
CA ALA A 48 -8.29 23.47 22.84
C ALA A 48 -9.41 23.17 23.83
N SER A 49 -10.05 22.01 23.69
CA SER A 49 -11.10 21.59 24.63
C SER A 49 -10.55 21.29 26.01
N ALA A 50 -9.37 20.68 26.10
CA ALA A 50 -8.71 20.40 27.38
C ALA A 50 -8.25 21.69 28.11
N THR A 51 -7.92 22.74 27.36
CA THR A 51 -7.41 24.03 27.89
C THR A 51 -8.47 25.13 27.94
N ALA A 52 -9.72 24.82 27.55
CA ALA A 52 -10.81 25.80 27.46
C ALA A 52 -11.21 26.40 28.81
N SER A 53 -11.38 27.73 28.86
CA SER A 53 -11.93 28.44 30.00
C SER A 53 -13.37 27.99 30.32
N ALA A 54 -13.83 28.23 31.54
CA ALA A 54 -15.19 27.87 31.97
C ALA A 54 -16.29 28.37 31.02
N ALA A 55 -16.13 29.56 30.45
CA ALA A 55 -17.08 30.18 29.52
C ALA A 55 -17.10 29.50 28.15
N LEU A 56 -16.01 28.79 27.75
CA LEU A 56 -15.94 28.12 26.47
C LEU A 56 -16.19 26.60 26.58
N ARG A 57 -16.26 26.04 27.78
CA ARG A 57 -16.45 24.59 28.00
C ARG A 57 -17.66 23.97 27.28
N PRO A 58 -18.86 24.62 27.23
CA PRO A 58 -20.00 24.06 26.50
C PRO A 58 -19.68 23.87 25.02
N VAL A 59 -19.11 24.90 24.38
CA VAL A 59 -18.69 24.86 22.96
C VAL A 59 -17.57 23.82 22.75
N ALA A 60 -16.55 23.82 23.62
CA ALA A 60 -15.43 22.91 23.59
C ALA A 60 -15.89 21.44 23.63
N ARG A 61 -16.76 21.10 24.59
CA ARG A 61 -17.30 19.74 24.74
C ARG A 61 -18.12 19.31 23.54
N TRP A 62 -18.93 20.20 23.01
CA TRP A 62 -19.78 19.90 21.86
C TRP A 62 -18.93 19.68 20.62
N LEU A 63 -18.01 20.60 20.30
CA LEU A 63 -17.13 20.48 19.13
C LEU A 63 -16.20 19.26 19.21
N ALA A 64 -15.68 18.88 20.38
CA ALA A 64 -14.87 17.69 20.55
C ALA A 64 -15.65 16.39 20.26
N SER A 65 -16.96 16.36 20.46
CA SER A 65 -17.79 15.18 20.20
C SER A 65 -18.58 15.23 18.89
N HIS A 66 -18.70 16.42 18.25
CA HIS A 66 -19.48 16.67 17.04
C HIS A 66 -18.70 17.47 15.99
N SER A 67 -17.38 17.28 15.93
CA SER A 67 -16.51 18.01 15.00
C SER A 67 -16.93 17.84 13.54
N LEU A 68 -17.36 16.62 13.15
CA LEU A 68 -17.83 16.36 11.79
C LEU A 68 -19.19 17.00 11.49
N ASP A 69 -20.10 17.07 12.47
CA ASP A 69 -21.38 17.78 12.30
C ASP A 69 -21.14 19.29 12.11
N ALA A 70 -20.17 19.86 12.82
CA ALA A 70 -19.78 21.27 12.69
C ALA A 70 -19.30 21.66 11.29
N ALA A 71 -18.83 20.69 10.48
CA ALA A 71 -18.45 20.91 9.08
C ALA A 71 -19.61 21.40 8.20
N THR A 72 -20.85 21.07 8.56
CA THR A 72 -22.06 21.37 7.77
C THR A 72 -22.91 22.48 8.37
N LEU A 73 -22.83 22.67 9.68
CA LEU A 73 -23.68 23.63 10.43
C LEU A 73 -23.19 25.07 10.29
N THR A 74 -24.13 26.02 10.41
CA THR A 74 -23.83 27.47 10.56
C THR A 74 -23.32 27.74 11.97
N ILE A 75 -22.72 28.89 12.19
CA ILE A 75 -22.26 29.29 13.53
C ILE A 75 -23.41 29.43 14.53
N GLU A 76 -24.58 29.83 14.04
CA GLU A 76 -25.81 29.96 14.82
C GLU A 76 -26.33 28.58 15.26
N GLU A 77 -26.36 27.60 14.34
CA GLU A 77 -26.79 26.23 14.63
C GLU A 77 -25.81 25.54 15.61
N VAL A 78 -24.52 25.75 15.48
CA VAL A 78 -23.53 25.27 16.45
C VAL A 78 -23.70 25.94 17.81
N ALA A 79 -23.97 27.25 17.84
CA ALA A 79 -24.21 27.98 19.06
C ALA A 79 -25.46 27.48 19.79
N GLU A 80 -26.54 27.22 19.07
CA GLU A 80 -27.79 26.64 19.61
C GLU A 80 -27.53 25.23 20.14
N ALA A 81 -26.86 24.37 19.34
CA ALA A 81 -26.58 22.98 19.70
C ALA A 81 -25.71 22.84 20.95
N CYS A 82 -24.79 23.78 21.19
CA CYS A 82 -23.94 23.77 22.38
C CYS A 82 -24.44 24.58 23.55
N GLY A 83 -25.60 25.22 23.41
CA GLY A 83 -26.16 26.14 24.45
C GLY A 83 -25.32 27.38 24.67
N GLY A 84 -24.60 27.84 23.63
CA GLY A 84 -23.72 29.00 23.67
C GLY A 84 -24.20 30.15 22.79
N SER A 85 -23.29 31.02 22.40
CA SER A 85 -23.52 32.10 21.43
C SER A 85 -22.56 32.00 20.25
N ALA A 86 -22.93 32.58 19.09
CA ALA A 86 -22.04 32.65 17.93
C ALA A 86 -20.67 33.30 18.29
N ALA A 87 -20.67 34.27 19.19
CA ALA A 87 -19.45 34.88 19.69
C ALA A 87 -18.57 33.90 20.51
N SER A 88 -19.19 32.99 21.30
CA SER A 88 -18.43 31.96 22.03
C SER A 88 -17.90 30.88 21.12
N VAL A 89 -18.62 30.47 20.07
CA VAL A 89 -18.14 29.54 19.03
C VAL A 89 -16.94 30.13 18.30
N ASN A 90 -17.04 31.39 17.89
CA ASN A 90 -15.95 32.09 17.21
C ASN A 90 -14.70 32.27 18.11
N ARG A 91 -14.90 32.53 19.39
CA ARG A 91 -13.81 32.61 20.39
C ARG A 91 -13.13 31.25 20.60
N PHE A 92 -13.92 30.16 20.64
CA PHE A 92 -13.34 28.83 20.74
C PHE A 92 -12.52 28.48 19.51
N ALA A 93 -13.01 28.76 18.30
CA ALA A 93 -12.24 28.55 17.06
C ALA A 93 -10.88 29.29 17.10
N ARG A 94 -10.87 30.53 17.61
CA ARG A 94 -9.62 31.28 17.81
C ARG A 94 -8.72 30.66 18.88
N HIS A 95 -9.29 30.14 19.95
CA HIS A 95 -8.55 29.41 20.99
C HIS A 95 -7.93 28.12 20.44
N ALA A 96 -8.56 27.48 19.46
CA ALA A 96 -8.06 26.32 18.73
C ALA A 96 -7.03 26.69 17.62
N GLY A 97 -6.64 27.97 17.50
CA GLY A 97 -5.61 28.42 16.56
C GLY A 97 -6.12 28.86 15.19
N TYR A 98 -7.44 29.00 15.00
CA TYR A 98 -8.05 29.50 13.75
C TYR A 98 -8.35 31.00 13.83
N ARG A 99 -8.47 31.66 12.67
CA ARG A 99 -8.89 33.07 12.60
C ARG A 99 -10.33 33.26 13.07
N GLY A 100 -11.15 32.19 12.96
CA GLY A 100 -12.54 32.16 13.38
C GLY A 100 -13.22 30.86 12.97
N PHE A 101 -14.54 30.74 13.27
CA PHE A 101 -15.31 29.53 13.00
C PHE A 101 -15.38 29.17 11.51
N SER A 102 -15.43 30.16 10.61
CA SER A 102 -15.46 29.90 9.17
C SER A 102 -14.23 29.11 8.66
N GLU A 103 -13.05 29.42 9.19
CA GLU A 103 -11.83 28.71 8.84
C GLU A 103 -11.83 27.30 9.44
N LEU A 104 -12.18 27.15 10.71
CA LEU A 104 -12.35 25.84 11.34
C LEU A 104 -13.36 24.98 10.58
N LYS A 105 -14.52 25.55 10.21
CA LYS A 105 -15.55 24.88 9.42
C LYS A 105 -15.03 24.42 8.06
N ALA A 106 -14.27 25.27 7.35
CA ALA A 106 -13.72 24.94 6.04
C ALA A 106 -12.76 23.75 6.13
N GLU A 107 -11.92 23.71 7.15
CA GLU A 107 -11.00 22.60 7.40
C GLU A 107 -11.75 21.33 7.74
N LEU A 108 -12.73 21.37 8.64
CA LEU A 108 -13.60 20.21 8.94
C LEU A 108 -14.40 19.73 7.71
N ALA A 109 -14.87 20.65 6.87
CA ALA A 109 -15.57 20.28 5.63
C ALA A 109 -14.66 19.57 4.62
N ALA A 110 -13.38 19.95 4.55
CA ALA A 110 -12.39 19.26 3.74
C ALA A 110 -12.18 17.81 4.23
N VAL A 111 -12.14 17.61 5.53
CA VAL A 111 -12.15 16.31 6.23
C VAL A 111 -13.28 15.41 5.77
N VAL A 112 -14.50 15.91 5.90
CA VAL A 112 -15.71 15.15 5.56
C VAL A 112 -15.71 14.78 4.08
N ARG A 113 -15.32 15.73 3.22
CA ARG A 113 -15.26 15.53 1.77
C ARG A 113 -14.30 14.43 1.38
N GLN A 114 -13.10 14.42 1.96
CA GLN A 114 -12.11 13.39 1.71
C GLN A 114 -12.61 12.01 2.18
N ALA A 115 -13.31 11.94 3.33
CA ALA A 115 -13.92 10.71 3.80
C ALA A 115 -15.02 10.18 2.86
N LEU A 116 -15.76 11.10 2.20
CA LEU A 116 -16.86 10.78 1.28
C LEU A 116 -16.43 10.58 -0.18
N GLN A 117 -15.21 10.97 -0.55
CA GLN A 117 -14.72 10.83 -1.91
C GLN A 117 -14.97 9.46 -2.57
N PRO A 118 -14.82 8.31 -1.87
CA PRO A 118 -15.15 7.02 -2.47
C PRO A 118 -16.64 6.85 -2.79
N VAL A 119 -17.54 7.48 -2.01
CA VAL A 119 -18.99 7.44 -2.26
C VAL A 119 -19.33 8.29 -3.46
N GLU A 120 -18.79 9.51 -3.53
CA GLU A 120 -18.97 10.42 -4.67
C GLU A 120 -18.48 9.81 -5.99
N LYS A 121 -17.34 9.10 -5.95
CA LYS A 121 -16.81 8.38 -7.11
C LYS A 121 -17.74 7.25 -7.59
N LEU A 122 -18.44 6.58 -6.68
CA LEU A 122 -19.40 5.53 -7.00
C LEU A 122 -20.73 6.09 -7.56
N GLU A 123 -21.11 7.30 -7.15
CA GLU A 123 -22.33 7.98 -7.59
C GLU A 123 -22.12 8.76 -8.91
N ALA A 124 -20.88 9.07 -9.26
CA ALA A 124 -20.57 9.80 -10.49
C ALA A 124 -20.94 8.97 -11.74
N PRO A 125 -21.68 9.54 -12.71
CA PRO A 125 -21.98 8.84 -13.96
C PRO A 125 -20.65 8.51 -14.68
N THR A 126 -20.34 7.23 -14.82
CA THR A 126 -19.20 6.80 -15.61
C THR A 126 -19.64 6.63 -17.06
N ALA A 127 -19.16 7.51 -17.93
CA ALA A 127 -19.52 7.49 -19.36
C ALA A 127 -19.02 6.23 -20.09
N GLN A 128 -18.09 5.50 -19.48
CA GLN A 128 -17.56 4.24 -19.97
C GLN A 128 -17.36 3.30 -18.79
N GLU A 129 -18.03 2.17 -18.80
CA GLU A 129 -17.87 1.08 -17.86
C GLU A 129 -17.17 -0.12 -18.53
N GLY A 130 -16.58 -0.99 -17.71
CA GLY A 130 -15.97 -2.22 -18.15
C GLY A 130 -14.44 -2.22 -18.06
N ILE A 131 -13.90 -3.39 -18.33
CA ILE A 131 -12.46 -3.68 -18.14
C ILE A 131 -11.55 -2.73 -18.93
N GLY A 132 -11.94 -2.33 -20.14
CA GLY A 132 -11.15 -1.42 -20.97
C GLY A 132 -10.98 -0.04 -20.34
N ALA A 133 -12.02 0.49 -19.69
CA ALA A 133 -11.97 1.78 -19.00
C ALA A 133 -11.06 1.73 -17.77
N TRP A 134 -11.14 0.65 -16.98
CA TRP A 134 -10.27 0.44 -15.83
C TRP A 134 -8.80 0.28 -16.21
N LEU A 135 -8.53 -0.48 -17.28
CA LEU A 135 -7.16 -0.63 -17.80
C LEU A 135 -6.59 0.68 -18.33
N ALA A 136 -7.42 1.53 -18.95
CA ALA A 136 -6.99 2.85 -19.43
C ALA A 136 -6.60 3.78 -18.27
N ASP A 137 -7.29 3.71 -17.10
CA ASP A 137 -6.89 4.45 -15.90
C ASP A 137 -5.50 4.00 -15.40
N HIS A 138 -5.28 2.69 -15.31
CA HIS A 138 -3.99 2.13 -14.91
C HIS A 138 -2.86 2.51 -15.87
N GLN A 139 -3.13 2.45 -17.19
CA GLN A 139 -2.16 2.84 -18.21
C GLN A 139 -1.75 4.31 -18.09
N ARG A 140 -2.70 5.22 -17.83
CA ARG A 140 -2.39 6.64 -17.60
C ARG A 140 -1.47 6.83 -16.40
N ASN A 141 -1.75 6.15 -15.28
CA ASN A 141 -0.91 6.22 -14.10
C ASN A 141 0.52 5.72 -14.38
N LEU A 142 0.66 4.62 -15.13
CA LEU A 142 1.98 4.07 -15.49
C LEU A 142 2.76 5.02 -16.40
N VAL A 143 2.13 5.57 -17.44
CA VAL A 143 2.78 6.53 -18.35
C VAL A 143 3.23 7.78 -17.61
N ALA A 144 2.44 8.27 -16.66
CA ALA A 144 2.77 9.46 -15.89
C ALA A 144 3.96 9.29 -14.92
N MET A 145 4.45 8.07 -14.71
CA MET A 145 5.65 7.81 -13.89
C MET A 145 6.96 8.14 -14.60
N ASP A 146 6.97 8.16 -15.94
CA ASP A 146 8.21 8.33 -16.71
C ASP A 146 8.66 9.79 -16.71
N SER A 147 9.81 10.05 -16.07
CA SER A 147 10.46 11.35 -16.08
C SER A 147 11.95 11.23 -15.75
N SER A 148 12.79 12.13 -16.28
CA SER A 148 14.23 12.16 -15.98
C SER A 148 14.51 12.41 -14.48
N LEU A 149 13.73 13.28 -13.85
CA LEU A 149 13.83 13.57 -12.42
C LEU A 149 13.50 12.33 -11.56
N GLN A 150 12.55 11.52 -11.99
CA GLN A 150 12.21 10.26 -11.34
C GLN A 150 13.37 9.26 -11.41
N GLN A 151 14.06 9.19 -12.54
CA GLN A 151 15.23 8.30 -12.73
C GLN A 151 16.39 8.69 -11.81
N GLU A 152 16.68 9.99 -11.64
CA GLU A 152 17.72 10.46 -10.73
C GLU A 152 17.40 10.11 -9.27
N ARG A 153 16.17 10.34 -8.83
CA ARG A 153 15.70 10.00 -7.47
C ARG A 153 15.71 8.50 -7.23
N LEU A 154 15.35 7.70 -8.23
CA LEU A 154 15.42 6.25 -8.19
C LEU A 154 16.87 5.78 -7.97
N ALA A 155 17.82 6.29 -8.75
CA ALA A 155 19.25 5.96 -8.62
C ALA A 155 19.81 6.34 -7.25
N GLN A 156 19.43 7.51 -6.71
CA GLN A 156 19.78 7.91 -5.34
C GLN A 156 19.22 6.91 -4.32
N THR A 157 17.95 6.54 -4.43
CA THR A 157 17.29 5.60 -3.52
C THR A 157 17.96 4.23 -3.57
N VAL A 158 18.26 3.71 -4.76
CA VAL A 158 18.99 2.45 -4.97
C VAL A 158 20.35 2.47 -4.27
N THR A 159 21.12 3.54 -4.47
CA THR A 159 22.43 3.71 -3.83
C THR A 159 22.32 3.65 -2.31
N ARG A 160 21.33 4.32 -1.74
CA ARG A 160 21.07 4.32 -0.30
C ARG A 160 20.67 2.96 0.22
N ILE A 161 19.79 2.23 -0.47
CA ILE A 161 19.40 0.88 -0.10
C ILE A 161 20.61 -0.06 -0.07
N VAL A 162 21.40 -0.08 -1.14
CA VAL A 162 22.54 -0.99 -1.27
C VAL A 162 23.63 -0.74 -0.22
N SER A 163 23.81 0.52 0.19
CA SER A 163 24.82 0.92 1.18
C SER A 163 24.33 0.93 2.64
N SER A 164 23.04 0.74 2.90
CA SER A 164 22.50 0.85 4.25
C SER A 164 22.80 -0.37 5.13
N ASN A 165 22.84 -0.13 6.45
CA ASN A 165 22.94 -1.19 7.45
C ASN A 165 21.65 -2.01 7.52
N SER A 166 20.51 -1.31 7.52
CA SER A 166 19.17 -1.90 7.51
C SER A 166 18.25 -1.11 6.60
N VAL A 167 17.32 -1.81 5.94
CA VAL A 167 16.23 -1.21 5.16
C VAL A 167 14.92 -1.43 5.92
N TYR A 168 14.25 -0.35 6.27
CA TYR A 168 12.93 -0.39 6.88
C TYR A 168 11.86 -0.07 5.84
N CYS A 169 10.82 -0.89 5.77
CA CYS A 169 9.68 -0.71 4.87
C CYS A 169 8.45 -0.37 5.72
N LEU A 170 7.95 0.86 5.59
CA LEU A 170 6.85 1.40 6.40
C LEU A 170 5.67 1.83 5.54
N GLY A 171 4.50 1.36 5.87
CA GLY A 171 3.21 1.80 5.32
C GLY A 171 2.08 1.21 6.12
N LEU A 172 1.03 1.99 6.35
CA LEU A 172 -0.14 1.57 7.12
C LEU A 172 -1.39 1.48 6.23
N GLY A 173 -2.44 0.84 6.72
CA GLY A 173 -3.63 0.56 5.92
C GLY A 173 -3.32 -0.29 4.68
N LEU A 174 -3.80 0.12 3.49
CA LEU A 174 -3.50 -0.56 2.22
C LEU A 174 -1.99 -0.60 1.93
N SER A 175 -1.26 0.46 2.28
CA SER A 175 0.18 0.55 2.05
C SER A 175 0.99 -0.49 2.83
N THR A 176 0.42 -1.13 3.87
CA THR A 176 1.05 -2.25 4.58
C THR A 176 1.36 -3.41 3.63
N TYR A 177 0.43 -3.76 2.75
CA TYR A 177 0.63 -4.85 1.78
C TYR A 177 1.66 -4.50 0.71
N LEU A 178 1.73 -3.23 0.31
CA LEU A 178 2.74 -2.73 -0.65
C LEU A 178 4.14 -2.75 -0.04
N THR A 179 4.27 -2.34 1.21
CA THR A 179 5.56 -2.43 1.93
C THR A 179 5.93 -3.87 2.28
N GLY A 180 4.96 -4.75 2.47
CA GLY A 180 5.17 -6.19 2.59
C GLY A 180 5.76 -6.78 1.31
N LEU A 181 5.18 -6.46 0.14
CA LEU A 181 5.71 -6.86 -1.17
C LEU A 181 7.16 -6.38 -1.35
N LEU A 182 7.43 -5.10 -1.05
CA LEU A 182 8.78 -4.54 -1.14
C LEU A 182 9.75 -5.24 -0.18
N ALA A 183 9.36 -5.47 1.06
CA ALA A 183 10.20 -6.14 2.06
C ALA A 183 10.51 -7.58 1.64
N ASP A 184 9.52 -8.33 1.18
CA ASP A 184 9.65 -9.72 0.75
C ASP A 184 10.59 -9.84 -0.47
N THR A 185 10.46 -8.93 -1.45
CA THR A 185 11.32 -8.91 -2.64
C THR A 185 12.76 -8.47 -2.35
N LEU A 186 13.01 -7.62 -1.35
CA LEU A 186 14.35 -7.18 -0.97
C LEU A 186 15.05 -8.13 0.01
N MET A 187 14.30 -8.87 0.84
CA MET A 187 14.82 -9.72 1.91
C MET A 187 15.90 -10.72 1.45
N PRO A 188 15.81 -11.39 0.29
CA PRO A 188 16.84 -12.30 -0.17
C PRO A 188 18.16 -11.62 -0.58
N TYR A 189 18.14 -10.30 -0.81
CA TYR A 189 19.24 -9.55 -1.43
C TYR A 189 19.84 -8.46 -0.54
N HIS A 190 19.26 -8.25 0.65
CA HIS A 190 19.79 -7.30 1.62
C HIS A 190 19.93 -7.96 3.00
N ARG A 191 21.02 -7.64 3.72
CA ARG A 191 21.36 -8.29 4.99
C ARG A 191 20.29 -8.15 6.07
N ARG A 192 19.60 -7.03 6.09
CA ARG A 192 18.56 -6.74 7.09
C ARG A 192 17.45 -5.88 6.49
N VAL A 193 16.33 -6.51 6.20
CA VAL A 193 15.09 -5.85 5.81
C VAL A 193 14.08 -5.98 6.94
N VAL A 194 13.45 -4.88 7.31
CA VAL A 194 12.45 -4.81 8.38
C VAL A 194 11.12 -4.34 7.79
N TRP A 195 10.16 -5.22 7.72
CA TRP A 195 8.78 -4.84 7.42
C TRP A 195 8.15 -4.27 8.69
N ALA A 196 8.15 -2.94 8.84
CA ALA A 196 7.84 -2.26 10.10
C ALA A 196 6.41 -2.50 10.57
N ALA A 197 5.43 -2.52 9.66
CA ALA A 197 4.01 -2.72 10.00
C ALA A 197 3.53 -4.18 9.93
N ALA A 198 4.44 -5.16 9.88
CA ALA A 198 4.10 -6.57 9.75
C ALA A 198 3.12 -7.04 10.85
N GLY A 199 1.88 -7.39 10.45
CA GLY A 199 0.88 -7.99 11.33
C GLY A 199 0.31 -7.08 12.43
N GLY A 200 0.68 -5.78 12.48
CA GLY A 200 0.23 -4.84 13.49
C GLY A 200 0.04 -3.42 12.96
N GLY A 201 -0.63 -2.57 13.72
CA GLY A 201 -0.82 -1.15 13.39
C GLY A 201 0.40 -0.30 13.76
N SER A 202 0.13 0.98 14.04
CA SER A 202 1.14 2.01 14.34
C SER A 202 2.05 1.66 15.52
N GLU A 203 1.51 1.05 16.57
CA GLU A 203 2.30 0.64 17.74
C GLU A 203 3.35 -0.41 17.37
N GLN A 204 2.98 -1.40 16.58
CA GLN A 204 3.92 -2.43 16.12
C GLN A 204 4.99 -1.81 15.22
N ALA A 205 4.60 -0.93 14.31
CA ALA A 205 5.54 -0.21 13.46
C ALA A 205 6.55 0.61 14.28
N ALA A 206 6.08 1.35 15.28
CA ALA A 206 6.94 2.11 16.21
C ALA A 206 7.94 1.21 16.96
N ARG A 207 7.50 0.04 17.42
CA ARG A 207 8.39 -0.94 18.09
C ARG A 207 9.48 -1.45 17.14
N HIS A 208 9.13 -1.81 15.90
CA HIS A 208 10.11 -2.27 14.91
C HIS A 208 11.11 -1.18 14.51
N MET A 209 10.68 0.09 14.54
CA MET A 209 11.51 1.25 14.21
C MET A 209 12.26 1.85 15.41
N ALA A 210 12.15 1.28 16.61
CA ALA A 210 12.76 1.83 17.82
C ALA A 210 14.29 2.06 17.72
N HIS A 211 14.97 1.28 16.90
CA HIS A 211 16.43 1.33 16.73
C HIS A 211 16.88 1.95 15.39
N ILE A 212 15.95 2.48 14.58
CA ILE A 212 16.30 3.15 13.33
C ILE A 212 17.19 4.37 13.58
N GLY A 213 18.20 4.59 12.74
CA GLY A 213 19.11 5.70 12.90
C GLY A 213 20.05 5.91 11.73
N ALA A 214 21.15 6.64 11.98
CA ALA A 214 22.14 6.94 10.97
C ALA A 214 22.74 5.67 10.34
N GLY A 215 22.83 5.66 9.01
CA GLY A 215 23.27 4.50 8.23
C GLY A 215 22.14 3.53 7.84
N ASP A 216 20.90 3.74 8.32
CA ASP A 216 19.73 3.01 7.88
C ASP A 216 18.95 3.77 6.79
N THR A 217 18.17 3.05 6.01
CA THR A 217 17.24 3.60 5.02
C THR A 217 15.80 3.23 5.37
N LEU A 218 14.92 4.22 5.44
CA LEU A 218 13.49 4.03 5.50
C LEU A 218 12.88 4.22 4.12
N ILE A 219 12.11 3.24 3.65
CA ILE A 219 11.22 3.37 2.49
C ILE A 219 9.80 3.43 3.04
N ALA A 220 9.19 4.60 2.96
CA ALA A 220 7.84 4.83 3.45
C ALA A 220 6.87 4.93 2.26
N ILE A 221 5.75 4.22 2.30
CA ILE A 221 4.69 4.22 1.28
C ILE A 221 3.41 4.80 1.87
N SER A 222 2.85 5.81 1.21
CA SER A 222 1.55 6.38 1.56
C SER A 222 0.80 6.81 0.31
N LEU A 223 -0.42 6.29 0.13
CA LEU A 223 -1.34 6.61 -0.97
C LEU A 223 -2.57 7.36 -0.44
N PRO A 224 -3.39 7.98 -1.30
CA PRO A 224 -4.60 8.72 -0.90
C PRO A 224 -5.46 8.00 0.12
N ARG A 225 -5.99 8.77 1.05
CA ARG A 225 -6.31 8.56 2.44
C ARG A 225 -5.05 8.23 3.24
N TYR A 226 -4.07 9.13 3.08
CA TYR A 226 -2.75 9.04 3.68
C TYR A 226 -2.81 8.76 5.18
N SER A 227 -1.91 7.95 5.70
CA SER A 227 -1.83 7.64 7.12
C SER A 227 -0.96 8.67 7.83
N ARG A 228 -1.52 9.38 8.80
CA ARG A 228 -0.78 10.28 9.68
C ARG A 228 0.37 9.55 10.38
N ASP A 229 0.10 8.38 10.93
CA ASP A 229 1.12 7.64 11.69
C ASP A 229 2.30 7.24 10.79
N THR A 230 2.07 6.99 9.48
CA THR A 230 3.16 6.78 8.52
C THR A 230 4.03 8.03 8.40
N VAL A 231 3.42 9.23 8.35
CA VAL A 231 4.14 10.51 8.25
C VAL A 231 4.93 10.79 9.54
N GLU A 232 4.32 10.58 10.71
CA GLU A 232 4.99 10.81 12.00
C GLU A 232 6.17 9.85 12.22
N LEU A 233 6.01 8.57 11.88
CA LEU A 233 7.09 7.59 11.97
C LEU A 233 8.21 7.87 10.95
N ALA A 234 7.88 8.38 9.77
CA ALA A 234 8.89 8.82 8.79
C ALA A 234 9.68 10.04 9.30
N ARG A 235 8.99 11.01 9.91
CA ARG A 235 9.64 12.17 10.56
C ARG A 235 10.57 11.70 11.68
N PHE A 236 10.10 10.83 12.56
CA PHE A 236 10.91 10.24 13.63
C PHE A 236 12.19 9.58 13.09
N ALA A 237 12.10 8.79 12.01
CA ALA A 237 13.26 8.16 11.40
C ALA A 237 14.28 9.19 10.87
N ARG A 238 13.80 10.25 10.20
CA ARG A 238 14.63 11.33 9.69
C ARG A 238 15.35 12.10 10.82
N GLU A 239 14.64 12.42 11.89
CA GLU A 239 15.21 13.09 13.07
C GLU A 239 16.32 12.27 13.74
N ARG A 240 16.30 10.95 13.62
CA ARG A 240 17.34 10.03 14.08
C ARG A 240 18.48 9.82 13.08
N GLY A 241 18.45 10.51 11.95
CA GLY A 241 19.50 10.50 10.94
C GLY A 241 19.39 9.37 9.90
N ALA A 242 18.31 8.62 9.86
CA ALA A 242 18.05 7.67 8.78
C ALA A 242 17.74 8.43 7.48
N PHE A 243 18.13 7.87 6.33
CA PHE A 243 17.70 8.36 5.03
C PHE A 243 16.25 7.94 4.76
N VAL A 244 15.39 8.87 4.41
CA VAL A 244 13.96 8.62 4.18
C VAL A 244 13.63 8.79 2.70
N ALA A 245 13.19 7.70 2.06
CA ALA A 245 12.61 7.71 0.72
C ALA A 245 11.08 7.57 0.83
N ALA A 246 10.36 8.58 0.36
CA ALA A 246 8.90 8.55 0.26
C ALA A 246 8.46 8.02 -1.11
N LEU A 247 7.59 7.03 -1.13
CA LEU A 247 6.87 6.55 -2.31
C LEU A 247 5.41 6.96 -2.15
N THR A 248 4.93 7.87 -3.00
CA THR A 248 3.58 8.44 -2.90
C THR A 248 3.02 8.81 -4.28
N ASP A 249 1.80 9.29 -4.34
CA ASP A 249 1.09 9.55 -5.60
C ASP A 249 1.38 10.94 -6.20
N ASN A 250 1.72 11.91 -5.35
CA ASN A 250 1.99 13.27 -5.82
C ASN A 250 3.01 14.01 -4.92
N PRO A 251 3.66 15.08 -5.44
CA PRO A 251 4.72 15.79 -4.71
C PRO A 251 4.22 16.60 -3.51
N THR A 252 2.92 16.86 -3.40
CA THR A 252 2.31 17.59 -2.28
C THR A 252 1.71 16.66 -1.23
N ALA A 253 1.86 15.33 -1.38
CA ALA A 253 1.43 14.38 -0.37
C ALA A 253 2.13 14.63 0.97
N PRO A 254 1.46 14.46 2.12
CA PRO A 254 2.02 14.76 3.44
C PRO A 254 3.35 14.07 3.73
N LEU A 255 3.52 12.85 3.24
CA LEU A 255 4.75 12.08 3.39
C LEU A 255 5.95 12.74 2.69
N ALA A 256 5.73 13.41 1.55
CA ALA A 256 6.79 14.04 0.76
C ALA A 256 7.55 15.11 1.57
N ALA A 257 6.89 15.83 2.47
CA ALA A 257 7.51 16.85 3.31
C ALA A 257 8.49 16.29 4.36
N THR A 258 8.40 15.00 4.68
CA THR A 258 9.26 14.33 5.68
C THR A 258 10.42 13.57 5.06
N ALA A 259 10.51 13.49 3.73
CA ALA A 259 11.47 12.67 3.03
C ALA A 259 12.69 13.43 2.51
N ASP A 260 13.81 12.73 2.34
CA ASP A 260 15.02 13.21 1.68
C ASP A 260 14.91 13.04 0.15
N THR A 261 14.14 12.07 -0.29
CA THR A 261 13.81 11.87 -1.71
C THR A 261 12.36 11.36 -1.85
N VAL A 262 11.74 11.71 -2.97
CA VAL A 262 10.34 11.35 -3.26
C VAL A 262 10.25 10.67 -4.62
N LEU A 263 9.73 9.46 -4.64
CA LEU A 263 9.39 8.71 -5.85
C LEU A 263 7.86 8.73 -6.03
N LEU A 264 7.42 9.05 -7.23
CA LEU A 264 6.01 9.27 -7.53
C LEU A 264 5.40 8.08 -8.28
N ALA A 265 4.27 7.61 -7.77
CA ALA A 265 3.43 6.59 -8.39
C ALA A 265 1.97 7.08 -8.40
N PRO A 266 1.54 7.79 -9.46
CA PRO A 266 0.18 8.31 -9.57
C PRO A 266 -0.87 7.24 -9.27
N ALA A 267 -1.88 7.59 -8.47
CA ALA A 267 -2.84 6.65 -7.93
C ALA A 267 -4.30 6.96 -8.35
N GLU A 268 -4.47 7.68 -9.45
CA GLU A 268 -5.78 8.05 -9.98
C GLU A 268 -6.63 6.81 -10.28
N HIS A 269 -7.89 6.85 -9.85
CA HIS A 269 -8.89 5.82 -10.17
C HIS A 269 -10.29 6.42 -10.08
N ARG A 270 -11.14 6.13 -11.06
CA ARG A 270 -12.49 6.72 -11.15
C ARG A 270 -13.48 6.16 -10.13
N VAL A 271 -13.23 5.00 -9.55
CA VAL A 271 -14.12 4.34 -8.58
C VAL A 271 -13.44 4.14 -7.23
N LEU A 272 -12.24 3.57 -7.21
CA LEU A 272 -11.49 3.33 -5.97
C LEU A 272 -10.97 4.65 -5.39
N SER A 273 -10.70 4.68 -4.10
CA SER A 273 -10.02 5.82 -3.45
C SER A 273 -8.65 6.07 -4.06
N SER A 274 -7.91 5.01 -4.37
CA SER A 274 -6.62 5.06 -5.05
C SER A 274 -6.35 3.76 -5.80
N SER A 275 -5.54 3.84 -6.87
CA SER A 275 -4.98 2.70 -7.59
C SER A 275 -3.61 2.34 -7.01
N ALA A 276 -3.36 1.07 -6.77
CA ALA A 276 -2.05 0.57 -6.35
C ALA A 276 -1.15 0.15 -7.53
N VAL A 277 -1.65 0.14 -8.77
CA VAL A 277 -0.95 -0.45 -9.94
C VAL A 277 0.38 0.22 -10.22
N ALA A 278 0.42 1.56 -10.26
CA ALA A 278 1.66 2.29 -10.48
C ALA A 278 2.65 2.12 -9.31
N MET A 279 2.16 2.02 -8.08
CA MET A 279 3.01 1.76 -6.91
C MET A 279 3.63 0.37 -6.97
N VAL A 280 2.89 -0.66 -7.38
CA VAL A 280 3.46 -2.01 -7.60
C VAL A 280 4.54 -1.96 -8.68
N ALA A 281 4.29 -1.30 -9.80
CA ALA A 281 5.30 -1.14 -10.86
C ALA A 281 6.55 -0.38 -10.36
N LEU A 282 6.38 0.64 -9.51
CA LEU A 282 7.51 1.35 -8.89
C LEU A 282 8.31 0.45 -7.95
N ILE A 283 7.63 -0.38 -7.13
CA ILE A 283 8.27 -1.35 -6.23
C ILE A 283 9.10 -2.36 -7.05
N GLU A 284 8.54 -2.93 -8.11
CA GLU A 284 9.25 -3.87 -8.98
C GLU A 284 10.45 -3.21 -9.68
N THR A 285 10.29 -1.97 -10.15
CA THR A 285 11.37 -1.19 -10.76
C THR A 285 12.49 -0.93 -9.75
N LEU A 286 12.15 -0.42 -8.55
CA LEU A 286 13.11 -0.16 -7.48
C LEU A 286 13.86 -1.44 -7.09
N THR A 287 13.14 -2.54 -6.88
CA THR A 287 13.76 -3.84 -6.56
C THR A 287 14.69 -4.30 -7.67
N SER A 288 14.27 -4.22 -8.93
CA SER A 288 15.08 -4.61 -10.09
C SER A 288 16.40 -3.83 -10.16
N GLU A 289 16.37 -2.53 -9.92
CA GLU A 289 17.56 -1.69 -9.91
C GLU A 289 18.47 -1.99 -8.70
N VAL A 290 17.90 -2.25 -7.52
CA VAL A 290 18.67 -2.71 -6.33
C VAL A 290 19.37 -4.03 -6.62
N LEU A 291 18.70 -5.00 -7.26
CA LEU A 291 19.28 -6.28 -7.61
C LEU A 291 20.44 -6.14 -8.61
N LYS A 292 20.32 -5.26 -9.59
CA LYS A 292 21.40 -4.97 -10.55
C LYS A 292 22.60 -4.30 -9.87
N ALA A 293 22.34 -3.40 -8.93
CA ALA A 293 23.37 -2.65 -8.21
C ALA A 293 24.08 -3.46 -7.11
N THR A 294 23.50 -4.58 -6.66
CA THR A 294 24.05 -5.41 -5.58
C THR A 294 25.06 -6.40 -6.15
N PRO A 295 26.37 -6.35 -5.75
CA PRO A 295 27.44 -7.17 -6.39
C PRO A 295 27.24 -8.68 -6.26
N GLN A 296 26.64 -9.16 -5.16
CA GLN A 296 26.47 -10.59 -4.86
C GLN A 296 25.12 -11.16 -5.32
N THR A 297 24.31 -10.41 -6.05
CA THR A 297 22.92 -10.80 -6.43
C THR A 297 22.86 -12.18 -7.09
N LYS A 298 23.80 -12.51 -7.99
CA LYS A 298 23.81 -13.83 -8.66
C LYS A 298 24.00 -14.99 -7.68
N ALA A 299 24.90 -14.85 -6.72
CA ALA A 299 25.14 -15.88 -5.70
C ALA A 299 23.94 -16.00 -4.76
N MET A 300 23.38 -14.88 -4.35
CA MET A 300 22.17 -14.84 -3.50
C MET A 300 20.97 -15.47 -4.22
N ALA A 301 20.74 -15.15 -5.49
CA ALA A 301 19.69 -15.75 -6.30
C ALA A 301 19.87 -17.27 -6.47
N ALA A 302 21.10 -17.74 -6.66
CA ALA A 302 21.39 -19.18 -6.74
C ALA A 302 21.07 -19.88 -5.41
N THR A 303 21.48 -19.31 -4.29
CA THR A 303 21.17 -19.85 -2.95
C THR A 303 19.65 -19.87 -2.71
N LEU A 304 18.94 -18.78 -3.04
CA LEU A 304 17.48 -18.70 -2.93
C LEU A 304 16.82 -19.80 -3.77
N SER A 305 17.24 -19.95 -5.03
CA SER A 305 16.71 -20.98 -5.93
C SER A 305 16.89 -22.40 -5.36
N GLN A 306 18.06 -22.71 -4.80
CA GLN A 306 18.30 -24.00 -4.15
C GLN A 306 17.42 -24.22 -2.93
N THR A 307 17.20 -23.16 -2.13
CA THR A 307 16.37 -23.22 -0.92
C THR A 307 14.89 -23.41 -1.25
N VAL A 308 14.41 -22.74 -2.32
CA VAL A 308 12.98 -22.74 -2.70
C VAL A 308 12.62 -23.94 -3.58
N LEU A 309 13.59 -24.51 -4.33
CA LEU A 309 13.37 -25.62 -5.26
C LEU A 309 12.54 -26.79 -4.68
N PRO A 310 12.75 -27.24 -3.43
CA PRO A 310 11.96 -28.33 -2.85
C PRO A 310 10.46 -28.02 -2.66
N TYR A 311 10.10 -26.74 -2.67
CA TYR A 311 8.71 -26.27 -2.45
C TYR A 311 7.99 -25.92 -3.76
N LEU A 312 8.71 -25.99 -4.91
CA LEU A 312 8.08 -25.75 -6.21
C LEU A 312 7.29 -26.97 -6.66
N VAL A 313 6.09 -26.75 -7.18
CA VAL A 313 5.30 -27.81 -7.79
C VAL A 313 5.83 -28.07 -9.19
N PHE A 314 6.47 -29.23 -9.37
CA PHE A 314 6.82 -29.72 -10.70
C PHE A 314 5.71 -30.66 -11.19
N ASP A 315 5.25 -30.47 -12.40
CA ASP A 315 4.40 -31.46 -13.06
C ASP A 315 5.24 -32.69 -13.42
N THR A 316 5.25 -33.67 -12.50
CA THR A 316 5.99 -34.92 -12.66
C THR A 316 5.33 -35.86 -13.68
N THR A 317 4.10 -35.57 -14.12
CA THR A 317 3.34 -36.43 -15.06
C THR A 317 3.99 -36.46 -16.44
N SER A 318 4.56 -35.37 -16.93
CA SER A 318 5.25 -35.29 -18.22
C SER A 318 6.56 -36.07 -18.21
N SER A 319 7.35 -36.02 -17.12
CA SER A 319 8.63 -36.75 -16.99
C SER A 319 8.42 -38.23 -16.84
N THR A 320 7.40 -38.68 -16.13
CA THR A 320 7.09 -40.10 -15.95
C THR A 320 6.54 -40.72 -17.24
N ARG A 321 5.73 -39.97 -17.99
CA ARG A 321 5.22 -40.39 -19.30
C ARG A 321 6.33 -40.49 -20.35
N ALA A 322 7.26 -39.54 -20.42
CA ALA A 322 8.41 -39.58 -21.32
C ALA A 322 9.36 -40.73 -21.00
N LYS A 323 9.60 -41.05 -19.71
CA LYS A 323 10.40 -42.21 -19.28
C LYS A 323 9.68 -43.52 -19.58
N ALA A 324 8.37 -43.62 -19.42
CA ALA A 324 7.56 -44.80 -19.75
C ALA A 324 7.58 -45.04 -21.26
N GLU A 325 7.39 -44.00 -22.08
CA GLU A 325 7.43 -44.11 -23.55
C GLU A 325 8.84 -44.50 -24.07
N ALA A 326 9.90 -43.95 -23.46
CA ALA A 326 11.29 -44.32 -23.79
C ALA A 326 11.62 -45.79 -23.38
N GLY A 327 11.08 -46.25 -22.24
CA GLY A 327 11.18 -47.65 -21.78
C GLY A 327 10.44 -48.59 -22.68
N ALA A 328 9.22 -48.26 -23.12
CA ALA A 328 8.41 -49.05 -24.04
C ALA A 328 9.03 -49.15 -25.44
N ARG A 329 9.66 -48.07 -25.93
CA ARG A 329 10.43 -48.11 -27.22
C ARG A 329 11.70 -48.92 -27.14
N ARG A 330 12.38 -49.04 -26.00
CA ARG A 330 13.53 -49.93 -25.80
C ARG A 330 13.12 -51.39 -25.75
N SER A 331 12.01 -51.73 -25.02
CA SER A 331 11.52 -53.09 -24.93
C SER A 331 11.00 -53.62 -26.28
N SER A 332 10.34 -52.81 -27.08
CA SER A 332 9.89 -53.17 -28.42
C SER A 332 11.04 -53.39 -29.41
N LYS A 333 12.13 -52.62 -29.33
CA LYS A 333 13.34 -52.88 -30.16
C LYS A 333 14.07 -54.15 -29.78
N THR A 334 14.10 -54.51 -28.51
CA THR A 334 14.71 -55.74 -28.01
C THR A 334 13.91 -57.00 -28.45
N GLN A 335 12.56 -56.90 -28.45
CA GLN A 335 11.70 -57.99 -28.94
C GLN A 335 11.75 -58.18 -30.45
N VAL A 336 11.95 -57.10 -31.22
CA VAL A 336 12.07 -57.21 -32.68
C VAL A 336 13.48 -57.78 -33.05
N ALA A 337 14.51 -57.46 -32.27
CA ALA A 337 15.87 -58.05 -32.48
C ALA A 337 15.91 -59.53 -32.13
N SER A 338 15.18 -60.03 -31.11
CA SER A 338 15.12 -61.45 -30.76
C SER A 338 14.32 -62.30 -31.74
N ARG A 339 13.36 -61.74 -32.46
CA ARG A 339 12.59 -62.43 -33.50
C ARG A 339 13.34 -62.54 -34.83
N LYS A 340 14.32 -61.68 -35.13
CA LYS A 340 15.15 -61.78 -36.34
C LYS A 340 16.26 -62.81 -36.25
N ASN A 341 16.67 -63.27 -35.09
CA ASN A 341 17.73 -64.24 -34.88
C ASN A 341 17.24 -65.69 -34.68
N GLY A 342 15.89 -65.94 -34.82
CA GLY A 342 15.27 -67.23 -34.60
C GLY A 342 14.93 -68.03 -35.89
N ASP A 343 15.22 -67.51 -37.10
CA ASP A 343 14.83 -68.15 -38.35
C ASP A 343 16.11 -68.40 -39.22
N GLY A 344 16.83 -69.48 -38.97
CA GLY A 344 17.99 -69.86 -39.70
C GLY A 344 18.55 -71.23 -39.36
N GLY A 345 18.05 -72.29 -40.00
CA GLY A 345 18.85 -73.45 -40.26
C GLY A 345 18.56 -74.77 -39.54
N GLY A 346 17.42 -75.39 -39.90
CA GLY A 346 17.30 -76.86 -39.76
C GLY A 346 18.19 -77.58 -40.75
N ARG A 347 19.23 -78.21 -40.30
CA ARG A 347 19.93 -79.24 -41.09
C ARG A 347 19.89 -80.57 -40.35
N VAL A 348 19.21 -81.52 -40.97
CA VAL A 348 19.09 -82.94 -40.60
C VAL A 348 20.50 -83.63 -40.79
N PRO A 349 21.03 -84.46 -39.86
CA PRO A 349 22.17 -85.26 -40.08
C PRO A 349 21.82 -86.57 -40.74
N ARG A 350 22.42 -86.85 -41.88
CA ARG A 350 22.46 -88.13 -42.62
C ARG A 350 23.30 -89.19 -41.86
N LYS A 351 22.69 -90.31 -41.53
CA LYS A 351 23.37 -91.55 -41.13
C LYS A 351 24.29 -92.01 -42.22
N ILE A 352 25.52 -92.30 -41.89
CA ILE A 352 26.38 -93.22 -42.67
C ILE A 352 26.69 -94.41 -41.79
N ARG A 353 26.42 -95.52 -42.37
CA ARG A 353 26.66 -96.88 -41.88
C ARG A 353 28.07 -97.33 -42.25
N ASN A 354 28.74 -97.95 -41.30
CA ASN A 354 29.59 -99.18 -41.38
C ASN A 354 30.65 -99.35 -42.43
N ARG A 355 31.79 -99.70 -42.05
CA ARG A 355 32.34 -101.09 -41.99
C ARG A 355 33.83 -101.06 -41.77
N SER A 356 34.11 -102.01 -40.96
CA SER A 356 35.34 -102.84 -40.70
C SER A 356 36.24 -102.27 -39.66
#